data_11cc04581885a26c3911e8420e09a055
#
_entry.id   11cc04581885a26c3911e8420e09a055
#
_cell.length_a   1.000
_cell.length_b   1.000
_cell.length_c   1.000
_cell.angle_alpha   90.00
_cell.angle_beta   90.00
_cell.angle_gamma   90.00
#
_symmetry.space_group_name_H-M   'P 1'
#
loop_
_entity.id
_entity.type
_entity.pdbx_description
1 polymer ?
#
loop_
_entity_poly.entity_id
_entity_poly.type
_entity_poly.pdbx_seq_one_letter_code
_entity_poly.pdbx_strand_id
1 'polypeptide(L)'
;MNEIEKDLLNNPNKLCGMNNLLINYQFSEEFLIETRIYYDSWKCIRRQNNLSPYFCFRYLYDTPEYDSADDWVDYNEVFEYLKKRNYKDEDIEYAFSKAMDDRNNN
;
A
#
# COMPACT_ATOMS: atom_id res chain seq x y z
N MET A 1 16.74 0.11 -0.81
CA MET A 1 16.24 1.01 0.25
C MET A 1 17.26 2.11 0.52
N ASN A 2 16.78 3.30 0.87
CA ASN A 2 17.65 4.40 1.23
C ASN A 2 18.11 4.29 2.69
N GLU A 3 18.96 5.22 3.14
CA GLU A 3 19.53 5.16 4.48
C GLU A 3 18.51 5.37 5.59
N ILE A 4 17.50 6.21 5.34
CA ILE A 4 16.42 6.44 6.31
C ILE A 4 15.66 5.15 6.55
N GLU A 5 15.32 4.45 5.47
CA GLU A 5 14.59 3.19 5.54
C GLU A 5 15.39 2.11 6.27
N LYS A 6 16.68 2.00 5.96
CA LYS A 6 17.58 1.05 6.62
C LYS A 6 17.70 1.34 8.12
N ASP A 7 17.81 2.62 8.47
CA ASP A 7 17.88 3.02 9.87
C ASP A 7 16.61 2.63 10.63
N LEU A 8 15.44 2.85 10.01
CA LEU A 8 14.17 2.50 10.63
C LEU A 8 14.04 0.99 10.85
N LEU A 9 14.48 0.19 9.87
CA LEU A 9 14.44 -1.27 10.00
C LEU A 9 15.40 -1.78 11.08
N ASN A 10 16.51 -1.08 11.28
CA ASN A 10 17.48 -1.43 12.32
C ASN A 10 17.05 -0.95 13.72
N ASN A 11 16.03 -0.12 13.79
CA ASN A 11 15.52 0.43 15.04
C ASN A 11 14.01 0.23 15.13
N PRO A 12 13.54 -1.00 15.37
CA PRO A 12 12.11 -1.31 15.32
C PRO A 12 11.23 -0.46 16.22
N ASN A 13 11.78 0.10 17.29
CA ASN A 13 11.02 0.99 18.19
C ASN A 13 10.52 2.25 17.47
N LYS A 14 11.22 2.69 16.44
CA LYS A 14 10.80 3.84 15.64
C LYS A 14 9.62 3.53 14.73
N LEU A 15 9.38 2.26 14.43
CA LEU A 15 8.29 1.84 13.54
C LEU A 15 6.92 1.96 14.20
N CYS A 16 6.86 2.10 15.51
CA CYS A 16 5.58 2.33 16.20
C CYS A 16 4.92 3.63 15.76
N GLY A 17 5.69 4.59 15.22
CA GLY A 17 5.18 5.84 14.68
C GLY A 17 5.00 5.82 13.16
N MET A 18 4.88 4.64 12.54
CA MET A 18 4.88 4.50 11.09
C MET A 18 3.76 5.30 10.41
N ASN A 19 2.57 5.33 11.00
CA ASN A 19 1.46 6.11 10.45
C ASN A 19 1.80 7.60 10.32
N ASN A 20 2.56 8.14 11.26
CA ASN A 20 3.00 9.54 11.18
C ASN A 20 4.15 9.72 10.19
N LEU A 21 5.03 8.72 10.08
CA LEU A 21 6.12 8.77 9.12
C LEU A 21 5.61 8.78 7.68
N LEU A 22 4.50 8.11 7.41
CA LEU A 22 3.88 8.11 6.07
C LEU A 22 3.43 9.50 5.63
N ILE A 23 3.10 10.37 6.56
CA ILE A 23 2.70 11.74 6.25
C ILE A 23 3.89 12.58 5.79
N ASN A 24 5.05 12.36 6.40
CA ASN A 24 6.22 13.23 6.22
C ASN A 24 7.24 12.71 5.20
N TYR A 25 7.19 11.43 4.84
CA TYR A 25 8.18 10.81 3.97
C TYR A 25 7.53 9.97 2.89
N GLN A 26 8.17 9.91 1.72
CA GLN A 26 7.79 8.99 0.65
C GLN A 26 8.75 7.80 0.69
N PHE A 27 8.21 6.60 0.85
CA PHE A 27 9.01 5.39 1.02
C PHE A 27 8.96 4.52 -0.23
N SER A 28 9.97 3.66 -0.38
CA SER A 28 9.97 2.65 -1.42
C SER A 28 8.95 1.56 -1.11
N GLU A 29 8.45 0.90 -2.15
CA GLU A 29 7.51 -0.22 -1.97
C GLU A 29 8.15 -1.36 -1.20
N GLU A 30 9.44 -1.60 -1.43
CA GLU A 30 10.20 -2.62 -0.68
C GLU A 30 10.11 -2.37 0.82
N PHE A 31 10.36 -1.14 1.25
CA PHE A 31 10.27 -0.78 2.67
C PHE A 31 8.84 -0.89 3.19
N LEU A 32 7.86 -0.47 2.40
CA LEU A 32 6.45 -0.53 2.79
C LEU A 32 5.97 -1.98 2.97
N ILE A 33 6.45 -2.90 2.15
CA ILE A 33 6.15 -4.33 2.29
C ILE A 33 6.71 -4.86 3.61
N GLU A 34 7.97 -4.52 3.91
CA GLU A 34 8.62 -5.01 5.14
C GLU A 34 7.97 -4.46 6.41
N THR A 35 7.36 -3.28 6.34
CA THR A 35 6.81 -2.60 7.50
C THR A 35 5.29 -2.61 7.57
N ARG A 36 4.62 -3.42 6.74
CA ARG A 36 3.16 -3.34 6.60
C ARG A 36 2.37 -3.63 7.87
N ILE A 37 2.95 -4.34 8.84
CA ILE A 37 2.29 -4.60 10.12
C ILE A 37 2.26 -3.37 11.03
N TYR A 38 3.02 -2.33 10.71
CA TYR A 38 3.16 -1.15 11.54
C TYR A 38 2.29 0.02 11.10
N TYR A 39 1.53 -0.11 10.01
CA TYR A 39 0.70 0.99 9.53
C TYR A 39 -0.63 0.48 8.99
N ASP A 40 -1.58 1.40 8.85
CA ASP A 40 -2.89 1.11 8.27
C ASP A 40 -2.86 1.32 6.76
N SER A 41 -3.43 0.37 6.00
CA SER A 41 -3.43 0.41 4.53
C SER A 41 -4.02 1.70 3.97
N TRP A 42 -5.14 2.16 4.55
CA TRP A 42 -5.80 3.37 4.08
C TRP A 42 -4.95 4.63 4.31
N LYS A 43 -4.15 4.65 5.36
CA LYS A 43 -3.21 5.76 5.60
C LYS A 43 -2.08 5.74 4.60
N CYS A 44 -1.62 4.56 4.23
CA CYS A 44 -0.57 4.41 3.23
C CYS A 44 -1.03 4.93 1.86
N ILE A 45 -2.18 4.50 1.38
CA ILE A 45 -2.66 4.90 0.06
C ILE A 45 -2.98 6.39 -0.02
N ARG A 46 -3.37 7.00 1.09
CA ARG A 46 -3.70 8.43 1.11
C ARG A 46 -2.48 9.33 1.21
N ARG A 47 -1.33 8.80 1.64
CA ARG A 47 -0.14 9.63 1.89
C ARG A 47 1.04 9.33 0.97
N GLN A 48 1.12 8.15 0.39
CA GLN A 48 2.20 7.78 -0.50
C GLN A 48 1.81 8.04 -1.95
N ASN A 49 2.70 8.71 -2.72
CA ASN A 49 2.34 9.24 -4.03
C ASN A 49 2.69 8.34 -5.20
N ASN A 50 3.60 7.40 -5.04
CA ASN A 50 4.17 6.65 -6.16
C ASN A 50 3.96 5.14 -6.07
N LEU A 51 2.81 4.72 -5.54
CA LEU A 51 2.52 3.30 -5.41
C LEU A 51 2.09 2.73 -6.77
N SER A 52 2.63 1.56 -7.11
CA SER A 52 2.27 0.87 -8.34
C SER A 52 0.90 0.18 -8.21
N PRO A 53 0.24 -0.12 -9.34
CA PRO A 53 -1.04 -0.83 -9.30
C PRO A 53 -0.96 -2.17 -8.58
N TYR A 54 0.07 -2.95 -8.89
CA TYR A 54 0.25 -4.26 -8.26
C TYR A 54 0.41 -4.16 -6.75
N PHE A 55 1.24 -3.20 -6.28
CA PHE A 55 1.45 -3.01 -4.84
C PHE A 55 0.13 -2.68 -4.15
N CYS A 56 -0.66 -1.77 -4.72
CA CYS A 56 -1.93 -1.35 -4.12
C CYS A 56 -2.88 -2.54 -3.94
N PHE A 57 -3.03 -3.37 -4.97
CA PHE A 57 -3.95 -4.50 -4.89
C PHE A 57 -3.39 -5.66 -4.08
N ARG A 58 -2.08 -5.86 -4.11
CA ARG A 58 -1.46 -6.98 -3.39
C ARG A 58 -1.42 -6.74 -1.89
N TYR A 59 -1.11 -5.52 -1.47
CA TYR A 59 -0.80 -5.23 -0.07
C TYR A 59 -1.75 -4.27 0.62
N LEU A 60 -2.46 -3.42 -0.09
CA LEU A 60 -3.32 -2.39 0.53
C LEU A 60 -4.82 -2.67 0.37
N TYR A 61 -5.21 -3.27 -0.72
CA TYR A 61 -6.62 -3.52 -1.02
C TYR A 61 -7.23 -4.51 -0.03
N ASP A 62 -8.40 -4.15 0.51
CA ASP A 62 -9.18 -5.01 1.39
C ASP A 62 -10.25 -5.73 0.57
N THR A 63 -10.28 -7.06 0.65
CA THR A 63 -11.25 -7.84 -0.10
C THR A 63 -12.65 -7.67 0.51
N PRO A 64 -13.71 -7.87 -0.30
CA PRO A 64 -15.08 -7.66 0.18
C PRO A 64 -15.52 -8.54 1.35
N GLU A 65 -14.79 -9.60 1.66
CA GLU A 65 -15.10 -10.47 2.79
C GLU A 65 -14.86 -9.80 4.14
N TYR A 66 -14.06 -8.75 4.16
CA TYR A 66 -13.77 -8.03 5.40
C TYR A 66 -14.78 -6.93 5.58
N ASP A 67 -15.69 -7.11 6.50
CA ASP A 67 -16.69 -6.10 6.86
C ASP A 67 -16.03 -5.09 7.79
N SER A 68 -15.34 -4.14 7.22
CA SER A 68 -14.72 -3.08 8.01
C SER A 68 -15.39 -1.75 7.68
N ALA A 69 -15.42 -0.87 8.66
CA ALA A 69 -16.09 0.40 8.53
C ALA A 69 -15.25 1.42 7.74
N ASP A 70 -14.76 2.44 8.40
CA ASP A 70 -14.22 3.63 7.73
C ASP A 70 -12.79 3.47 7.22
N ASP A 71 -12.10 2.40 7.61
CA ASP A 71 -10.68 2.20 7.34
C ASP A 71 -10.43 1.25 6.17
N TRP A 72 -11.46 1.02 5.38
CA TRP A 72 -11.43 0.03 4.31
C TRP A 72 -10.91 0.64 3.01
N VAL A 73 -9.94 -0.06 2.39
CA VAL A 73 -9.44 0.32 1.07
C VAL A 73 -10.16 -0.56 0.04
N ASP A 74 -11.21 -0.01 -0.57
CA ASP A 74 -11.98 -0.77 -1.56
C ASP A 74 -11.40 -0.59 -2.97
N TYR A 75 -11.98 -1.30 -3.93
CA TYR A 75 -11.53 -1.24 -5.31
C TYR A 75 -11.60 0.17 -5.87
N ASN A 76 -12.67 0.90 -5.58
CA ASN A 76 -12.85 2.26 -6.10
C ASN A 76 -11.76 3.21 -5.60
N GLU A 77 -11.37 3.10 -4.35
CA GLU A 77 -10.31 3.95 -3.80
C GLU A 77 -8.98 3.69 -4.51
N VAL A 78 -8.63 2.42 -4.74
CA VAL A 78 -7.43 2.07 -5.49
C VAL A 78 -7.53 2.55 -6.93
N PHE A 79 -8.66 2.31 -7.59
CA PHE A 79 -8.89 2.73 -8.97
C PHE A 79 -8.72 4.23 -9.12
N GLU A 80 -9.36 5.03 -8.26
CA GLU A 80 -9.25 6.50 -8.29
C GLU A 80 -7.82 6.95 -8.05
N TYR A 81 -7.13 6.33 -7.09
CA TYR A 81 -5.74 6.64 -6.82
C TYR A 81 -4.88 6.47 -8.08
N LEU A 82 -5.05 5.36 -8.78
CA LEU A 82 -4.26 5.03 -9.96
C LEU A 82 -4.64 5.89 -11.16
N LYS A 83 -5.92 6.19 -11.34
CA LYS A 83 -6.37 7.06 -12.44
C LYS A 83 -5.79 8.47 -12.31
N LYS A 84 -5.69 8.99 -11.11
CA LYS A 84 -5.07 10.30 -10.87
C LYS A 84 -3.59 10.32 -11.26
N ARG A 85 -2.96 9.15 -11.34
CA ARG A 85 -1.55 8.99 -11.71
C ARG A 85 -1.37 8.54 -13.16
N ASN A 86 -2.45 8.63 -13.94
CA ASN A 86 -2.46 8.39 -15.39
C ASN A 86 -2.25 6.92 -15.79
N TYR A 87 -2.56 5.99 -14.92
CA TYR A 87 -2.58 4.58 -15.30
C TYR A 87 -3.81 4.29 -16.14
N LYS A 88 -3.66 3.40 -17.12
CA LYS A 88 -4.76 2.98 -18.00
C LYS A 88 -5.63 1.94 -17.30
N ASP A 89 -6.91 1.92 -17.67
CA ASP A 89 -7.86 0.96 -17.09
C ASP A 89 -7.39 -0.49 -17.29
N GLU A 90 -6.86 -0.81 -18.46
CA GLU A 90 -6.34 -2.17 -18.77
C GLU A 90 -5.21 -2.57 -17.83
N ASP A 91 -4.30 -1.64 -17.54
CA ASP A 91 -3.17 -1.89 -16.65
C ASP A 91 -3.64 -2.07 -15.21
N ILE A 92 -4.66 -1.33 -14.80
CA ILE A 92 -5.24 -1.46 -13.47
C ILE A 92 -5.92 -2.82 -13.33
N GLU A 93 -6.72 -3.21 -14.32
CA GLU A 93 -7.42 -4.50 -14.31
C GLU A 93 -6.44 -5.68 -14.32
N TYR A 94 -5.39 -5.59 -15.12
CA TYR A 94 -4.35 -6.62 -15.17
C TYR A 94 -3.67 -6.77 -13.80
N ALA A 95 -3.30 -5.65 -13.21
CA ALA A 95 -2.64 -5.67 -11.89
C ALA A 95 -3.55 -6.23 -10.81
N PHE A 96 -4.85 -5.92 -10.87
CA PHE A 96 -5.83 -6.48 -9.95
C PHE A 96 -5.89 -8.00 -10.07
N SER A 97 -6.03 -8.52 -11.29
CA SER A 97 -6.12 -9.97 -11.52
C SER A 97 -4.86 -10.68 -11.03
N LYS A 98 -3.69 -10.12 -11.36
CA LYS A 98 -2.42 -10.73 -10.95
C LYS A 98 -2.25 -10.70 -9.43
N ALA A 99 -2.57 -9.59 -8.80
CA ALA A 99 -2.46 -9.46 -7.35
C ALA A 99 -3.40 -10.43 -6.63
N MET A 100 -4.63 -10.60 -7.13
CA MET A 100 -5.57 -11.54 -6.53
C MET A 100 -5.10 -12.99 -6.69
N ASP A 101 -4.55 -13.33 -7.84
CA ASP A 101 -3.99 -14.66 -8.05
C ASP A 101 -2.85 -14.94 -7.07
N ASP A 102 -1.95 -13.96 -6.90
CA ASP A 102 -0.82 -14.10 -5.98
C ASP A 102 -1.27 -14.19 -4.52
N ARG A 103 -2.32 -13.45 -4.15
CA ARG A 103 -2.88 -13.53 -2.80
C ARG A 103 -3.55 -14.87 -2.53
N ASN A 104 -4.22 -15.43 -3.53
CA ASN A 104 -4.92 -16.71 -3.38
C ASN A 104 -3.97 -17.92 -3.38
N ASN A 105 -2.76 -17.76 -3.91
CA ASN A 105 -1.77 -18.83 -3.98
C ASN A 105 -0.82 -18.86 -2.78
N ASN A 106 -1.02 -17.99 -1.84
CA ASN A 106 -0.22 -17.96 -0.61
C ASN A 106 -0.99 -18.54 0.57
#